data_12d42e7497dd7ab01082cd1f1e180956
#
_entry.id   12d42e7497dd7ab01082cd1f1e180956
#
_cell.length_a   1.000
_cell.length_b   1.000
_cell.length_c   1.000
_cell.angle_alpha   90.00
_cell.angle_beta   90.00
_cell.angle_gamma   90.00
#
_symmetry.space_group_name_H-M   'P 1'
#
loop_
_entity.id
_entity.type
_entity.pdbx_description
1 polymer ?
#
loop_
_entity_poly.entity_id
_entity_poly.type
_entity_poly.pdbx_seq_one_letter_code
_entity_poly.pdbx_strand_id
1 'polypeptide(L)'
;QATGRCEVRPESYVFRIETSNQGRATGVTYFDRDRRERFQRSRGVVVCANGAETPRLLMLSANAQFPHGLANSSGLVGKYLMFNGNSRALGVFEHELNEYKSVQVTRILHDFYDSDPKRGHYGGGGLDARIGPQPTTWAIRTATEGPSWGSAFKARLKEFPRSMQVAGHGTSLPLESNNVTLDPDVKDAWGLPAIRVTYKDHPHDLANARCLQDRGAEILEAAGALRVTKAPVTAQTSSVHLLGTCRMGNDPATSVIDRYHRTHDVPNLFLCDGSSLVTSGRGQPTMTIQALAFRAGG
;
A
#
# COMPACT_ATOMS: atom_id res chain seq x y z
N GLN A 1 -5.49 8.58 25.15
CA GLN A 1 -6.66 9.16 25.86
C GLN A 1 -6.40 9.25 27.38
N ALA A 2 -5.82 8.24 28.01
CA ALA A 2 -5.61 8.21 29.45
C ALA A 2 -4.82 9.43 30.01
N THR A 3 -4.00 10.07 29.21
CA THR A 3 -3.24 11.27 29.61
C THR A 3 -4.04 12.58 29.48
N GLY A 4 -5.25 12.55 28.94
CA GLY A 4 -6.03 13.74 28.59
C GLY A 4 -5.49 14.58 27.44
N ARG A 5 -4.38 14.14 26.81
CA ARG A 5 -3.70 14.90 25.73
C ARG A 5 -4.07 14.43 24.32
N CYS A 6 -4.89 13.38 24.20
CA CYS A 6 -5.32 12.81 22.94
C CYS A 6 -6.83 12.54 22.98
N GLU A 7 -7.54 13.07 22.00
CA GLU A 7 -8.94 12.74 21.74
C GLU A 7 -9.02 11.92 20.44
N VAL A 8 -9.69 10.77 20.49
CA VAL A 8 -10.09 10.03 19.28
C VAL A 8 -11.54 10.34 18.99
N ARG A 9 -11.81 10.87 17.82
CA ARG A 9 -13.14 11.23 17.35
C ARG A 9 -13.57 10.31 16.21
N PRO A 10 -14.23 9.18 16.51
CA PRO A 10 -14.73 8.26 15.50
C PRO A 10 -15.90 8.88 14.72
N GLU A 11 -16.32 8.22 13.65
CA GLU A 11 -17.45 8.64 12.80
C GLU A 11 -17.29 10.09 12.30
N SER A 12 -16.04 10.50 12.02
CA SER A 12 -15.69 11.83 11.55
C SER A 12 -14.94 11.71 10.25
N TYR A 13 -15.58 12.07 9.13
CA TYR A 13 -15.02 11.97 7.79
C TYR A 13 -14.46 13.31 7.34
N VAL A 14 -13.14 13.49 7.43
CA VAL A 14 -12.46 14.72 7.00
C VAL A 14 -12.40 14.77 5.48
N PHE A 15 -12.90 15.85 4.90
CA PHE A 15 -12.94 16.03 3.45
C PHE A 15 -12.27 17.30 2.95
N ARG A 16 -11.89 18.23 3.84
CA ARG A 16 -11.18 19.46 3.46
C ARG A 16 -10.28 19.97 4.56
N ILE A 17 -9.11 20.46 4.18
CA ILE A 17 -8.19 21.21 5.03
C ILE A 17 -8.37 22.68 4.69
N GLU A 18 -8.68 23.49 5.71
CA GLU A 18 -8.87 24.92 5.55
C GLU A 18 -7.56 25.68 5.72
N THR A 19 -7.38 26.74 4.94
CA THR A 19 -6.18 27.60 4.99
C THR A 19 -6.55 29.07 5.21
N SER A 20 -5.62 29.79 5.82
CA SER A 20 -5.68 31.26 5.91
C SER A 20 -5.20 31.91 4.62
N ASN A 21 -5.47 33.21 4.46
CA ASN A 21 -4.91 34.01 3.36
C ASN A 21 -3.37 34.06 3.32
N GLN A 22 -2.70 33.63 4.40
CA GLN A 22 -1.25 33.51 4.49
C GLN A 22 -0.74 32.12 4.09
N GLY A 23 -1.58 31.26 3.54
CA GLY A 23 -1.22 29.91 3.10
C GLY A 23 -0.95 28.92 4.23
N ARG A 24 -1.45 29.15 5.46
CA ARG A 24 -1.29 28.24 6.58
C ARG A 24 -2.57 27.46 6.84
N ALA A 25 -2.45 26.17 7.14
CA ALA A 25 -3.58 25.37 7.59
C ALA A 25 -4.17 25.94 8.89
N THR A 26 -5.48 26.08 8.96
CA THR A 26 -6.21 26.61 10.12
C THR A 26 -7.04 25.55 10.83
N GLY A 27 -7.27 24.41 10.18
CA GLY A 27 -8.06 23.31 10.69
C GLY A 27 -8.57 22.40 9.57
N VAL A 28 -9.53 21.57 9.93
CA VAL A 28 -10.16 20.64 8.98
C VAL A 28 -11.67 20.73 9.04
N THR A 29 -12.31 20.56 7.89
CA THR A 29 -13.76 20.40 7.78
C THR A 29 -14.07 18.91 7.58
N TYR A 30 -15.04 18.42 8.32
CA TYR A 30 -15.43 17.01 8.32
C TYR A 30 -16.94 16.84 8.46
N PHE A 31 -17.45 15.71 7.99
CA PHE A 31 -18.80 15.25 8.30
C PHE A 31 -18.79 14.46 9.62
N ASP A 32 -19.73 14.80 10.52
CA ASP A 32 -19.98 14.01 11.72
C ASP A 32 -20.89 12.79 11.41
N ARG A 33 -21.19 11.97 12.44
CA ARG A 33 -22.07 10.80 12.31
C ARG A 33 -23.46 11.11 11.73
N ASP A 34 -23.95 12.34 11.91
CA ASP A 34 -25.25 12.82 11.41
C ASP A 34 -25.12 13.44 10.00
N ARG A 35 -23.97 13.29 9.35
CA ARG A 35 -23.62 13.90 8.05
C ARG A 35 -23.67 15.43 8.04
N ARG A 36 -23.49 16.07 9.20
CA ARG A 36 -23.40 17.54 9.29
C ARG A 36 -21.97 17.98 9.15
N GLU A 37 -21.76 19.04 8.40
CA GLU A 37 -20.45 19.67 8.30
C GLU A 37 -20.04 20.29 9.64
N ARG A 38 -18.80 20.04 10.05
CA ARG A 38 -18.17 20.54 11.24
C ARG A 38 -16.78 21.06 10.91
N PHE A 39 -16.34 22.05 11.63
CA PHE A 39 -14.98 22.57 11.53
C PHE A 39 -14.23 22.33 12.84
N GLN A 40 -13.03 21.75 12.74
CA GLN A 40 -12.09 21.63 13.85
C GLN A 40 -10.90 22.53 13.60
N ARG A 41 -10.77 23.58 14.41
CA ARG A 41 -9.60 24.46 14.38
C ARG A 41 -8.36 23.74 14.90
N SER A 42 -7.21 23.99 14.28
CA SER A 42 -5.90 23.48 14.73
C SER A 42 -4.77 24.44 14.37
N ARG A 43 -3.63 24.33 15.08
CA ARG A 43 -2.40 25.07 14.78
C ARG A 43 -1.55 24.38 13.70
N GLY A 44 -1.73 23.11 13.51
CA GLY A 44 -1.09 22.28 12.48
C GLY A 44 -1.98 21.09 12.15
N VAL A 45 -1.81 20.54 10.98
CA VAL A 45 -2.54 19.36 10.49
C VAL A 45 -1.53 18.30 10.09
N VAL A 46 -1.75 17.06 10.56
CA VAL A 46 -0.99 15.88 10.14
C VAL A 46 -1.95 14.94 9.44
N VAL A 47 -1.68 14.63 8.18
CA VAL A 47 -2.48 13.70 7.36
C VAL A 47 -1.81 12.33 7.36
N CYS A 48 -2.58 11.29 7.66
CA CYS A 48 -2.15 9.90 7.70
C CYS A 48 -3.23 9.01 7.05
N ALA A 49 -3.66 9.37 5.84
CA ALA A 49 -4.83 8.76 5.19
C ALA A 49 -4.49 7.76 4.08
N ASN A 50 -3.24 7.36 3.94
CA ASN A 50 -2.62 6.47 2.95
C ASN A 50 -2.37 7.10 1.56
N GLY A 51 -1.70 6.32 0.67
CA GLY A 51 -1.30 6.80 -0.66
C GLY A 51 -2.43 7.01 -1.67
N ALA A 52 -3.68 6.76 -1.32
CA ALA A 52 -4.84 7.07 -2.17
C ALA A 52 -5.67 8.22 -1.59
N GLU A 53 -6.01 8.17 -0.31
CA GLU A 53 -6.87 9.18 0.31
C GLU A 53 -6.12 10.46 0.70
N THR A 54 -4.80 10.40 0.99
CA THR A 54 -4.02 11.62 1.24
C THR A 54 -4.00 12.56 0.03
N PRO A 55 -3.62 12.12 -1.20
CA PRO A 55 -3.71 13.00 -2.36
C PRO A 55 -5.16 13.43 -2.68
N ARG A 56 -6.15 12.56 -2.45
CA ARG A 56 -7.56 12.92 -2.61
C ARG A 56 -7.93 14.11 -1.70
N LEU A 57 -7.62 14.03 -0.41
CA LEU A 57 -7.90 15.09 0.55
C LEU A 57 -7.23 16.41 0.16
N LEU A 58 -5.97 16.36 -0.31
CA LEU A 58 -5.27 17.55 -0.79
C LEU A 58 -5.95 18.16 -2.01
N MET A 59 -6.37 17.36 -2.98
CA MET A 59 -7.10 17.82 -4.16
C MET A 59 -8.49 18.37 -3.82
N LEU A 60 -9.24 17.72 -2.91
CA LEU A 60 -10.54 18.21 -2.43
C LEU A 60 -10.42 19.53 -1.65
N SER A 61 -9.24 19.84 -1.14
CA SER A 61 -8.95 21.08 -0.40
C SER A 61 -8.54 22.24 -1.30
N ALA A 62 -8.78 22.15 -2.62
CA ALA A 62 -8.55 23.24 -3.56
C ALA A 62 -9.31 24.52 -3.18
N ASN A 63 -8.68 25.67 -3.35
CA ASN A 63 -9.25 26.98 -3.11
C ASN A 63 -8.60 28.05 -4.02
N ALA A 64 -8.96 29.32 -3.88
CA ALA A 64 -8.46 30.38 -4.74
C ALA A 64 -6.93 30.54 -4.71
N GLN A 65 -6.28 30.25 -3.58
CA GLN A 65 -4.83 30.32 -3.44
C GLN A 65 -4.14 29.04 -3.95
N PHE A 66 -4.82 27.89 -3.84
CA PHE A 66 -4.33 26.58 -4.27
C PHE A 66 -5.32 25.91 -5.23
N PRO A 67 -5.44 26.42 -6.46
CA PRO A 67 -6.51 26.03 -7.39
C PRO A 67 -6.42 24.57 -7.86
N HIS A 68 -5.24 23.95 -7.73
CA HIS A 68 -4.99 22.55 -8.13
C HIS A 68 -4.88 21.59 -6.92
N GLY A 69 -5.36 22.03 -5.74
CA GLY A 69 -5.24 21.29 -4.47
C GLY A 69 -4.10 21.80 -3.61
N LEU A 70 -4.17 21.52 -2.31
CA LEU A 70 -3.12 21.89 -1.36
C LEU A 70 -1.82 21.14 -1.64
N ALA A 71 -0.68 21.78 -1.35
CA ALA A 71 0.66 21.23 -1.49
C ALA A 71 0.99 20.75 -2.93
N ASN A 72 0.35 21.32 -3.94
CA ASN A 72 0.44 20.84 -5.32
C ASN A 72 1.02 21.87 -6.31
N SER A 73 1.89 22.76 -5.87
CA SER A 73 2.61 23.71 -6.73
C SER A 73 3.52 22.99 -7.75
N SER A 74 4.07 21.84 -7.35
CA SER A 74 4.85 20.97 -8.24
C SER A 74 4.02 20.21 -9.27
N GLY A 75 2.69 20.10 -9.08
CA GLY A 75 1.82 19.24 -9.88
C GLY A 75 2.02 17.75 -9.67
N LEU A 76 2.65 17.35 -8.54
CA LEU A 76 3.02 15.96 -8.25
C LEU A 76 2.08 15.25 -7.28
N VAL A 77 1.14 15.95 -6.65
CA VAL A 77 0.12 15.31 -5.80
C VAL A 77 -0.69 14.32 -6.63
N GLY A 78 -0.72 13.08 -6.16
CA GLY A 78 -1.39 11.97 -6.83
C GLY A 78 -0.52 11.19 -7.82
N LYS A 79 0.61 11.71 -8.29
CA LYS A 79 1.51 11.04 -9.25
C LYS A 79 2.47 10.06 -8.59
N TYR A 80 3.08 9.18 -9.41
CA TYR A 80 4.06 8.17 -8.98
C TYR A 80 3.49 7.11 -8.02
N LEU A 81 2.23 6.77 -8.17
CA LEU A 81 1.63 5.68 -7.41
C LEU A 81 2.41 4.38 -7.62
N MET A 82 2.82 3.77 -6.53
CA MET A 82 3.48 2.47 -6.53
C MET A 82 2.65 1.45 -5.73
N PHE A 83 2.52 0.27 -6.32
CA PHE A 83 2.11 -0.94 -5.64
C PHE A 83 3.36 -1.78 -5.39
N ASN A 84 3.53 -2.32 -4.23
CA ASN A 84 4.63 -3.24 -3.99
C ASN A 84 4.40 -4.52 -4.81
N GLY A 85 5.37 -4.92 -5.63
CA GLY A 85 5.27 -6.11 -6.47
C GLY A 85 4.97 -7.35 -5.64
N ASN A 86 4.09 -8.24 -6.11
CA ASN A 86 3.63 -9.40 -5.36
C ASN A 86 3.69 -10.66 -6.21
N SER A 87 4.27 -11.72 -5.65
CA SER A 87 4.30 -13.05 -6.24
C SER A 87 4.08 -14.11 -5.16
N ARG A 88 3.64 -15.30 -5.56
CA ARG A 88 3.30 -16.37 -4.61
C ARG A 88 3.61 -17.74 -5.17
N ALA A 89 4.28 -18.58 -4.35
CA ALA A 89 4.38 -20.01 -4.53
C ALA A 89 3.75 -20.71 -3.33
N LEU A 90 3.06 -21.80 -3.56
CA LEU A 90 2.37 -22.60 -2.54
C LEU A 90 2.96 -24.02 -2.55
N GLY A 91 3.42 -24.47 -1.38
CA GLY A 91 3.89 -25.85 -1.14
C GLY A 91 2.86 -26.64 -0.34
N VAL A 92 2.73 -27.91 -0.67
CA VAL A 92 1.99 -28.91 0.10
C VAL A 92 2.96 -29.98 0.56
N PHE A 93 2.94 -30.32 1.86
CA PHE A 93 3.88 -31.19 2.52
C PHE A 93 3.23 -32.50 2.96
N GLU A 94 4.04 -33.52 3.25
CA GLU A 94 3.56 -34.81 3.75
C GLU A 94 2.93 -34.70 5.14
N HIS A 95 3.54 -33.91 6.02
CA HIS A 95 3.13 -33.71 7.40
C HIS A 95 2.33 -32.41 7.58
N GLU A 96 1.61 -32.31 8.67
CA GLU A 96 0.89 -31.11 9.05
C GLU A 96 1.85 -30.03 9.54
N LEU A 97 1.80 -28.86 8.92
CA LEU A 97 2.54 -27.66 9.34
C LEU A 97 1.73 -26.86 10.35
N ASN A 98 0.40 -26.84 10.19
CA ASN A 98 -0.53 -26.07 11.02
C ASN A 98 -0.21 -24.56 11.08
N GLU A 99 0.43 -24.02 10.04
CA GLU A 99 0.85 -22.61 9.95
C GLU A 99 -0.30 -21.62 10.17
N TYR A 100 -1.53 -22.01 9.83
CA TYR A 100 -2.73 -21.20 10.07
C TYR A 100 -3.02 -20.92 11.56
N LYS A 101 -2.34 -21.60 12.47
CA LYS A 101 -2.41 -21.38 13.93
C LYS A 101 -1.35 -20.38 14.42
N SER A 102 -0.48 -19.91 13.54
CA SER A 102 0.66 -19.06 13.85
C SER A 102 0.40 -17.61 13.43
N VAL A 103 1.42 -16.74 13.58
CA VAL A 103 1.43 -15.40 13.02
C VAL A 103 1.52 -15.45 11.50
N GLN A 104 1.02 -14.40 10.83
CA GLN A 104 0.89 -14.40 9.38
C GLN A 104 2.23 -14.61 8.65
N VAL A 105 3.31 -14.05 9.15
CA VAL A 105 4.66 -14.15 8.57
C VAL A 105 5.60 -14.68 9.63
N THR A 106 6.28 -15.79 9.36
CA THR A 106 7.15 -16.47 10.33
C THR A 106 8.63 -16.33 9.99
N ARG A 107 8.99 -16.14 8.73
CA ARG A 107 10.37 -16.00 8.26
C ARG A 107 10.41 -15.02 7.09
N ILE A 108 11.49 -14.24 7.02
CA ILE A 108 11.78 -13.34 5.91
C ILE A 108 13.20 -13.62 5.44
N LEU A 109 13.36 -13.72 4.12
CA LEU A 109 14.62 -13.89 3.44
C LEU A 109 14.92 -12.66 2.59
N HIS A 110 16.11 -12.08 2.72
CA HIS A 110 16.51 -10.84 2.05
C HIS A 110 17.66 -11.05 1.03
N ASP A 111 18.03 -12.29 0.72
CA ASP A 111 19.15 -12.62 -0.19
C ASP A 111 18.95 -12.06 -1.60
N PHE A 112 17.70 -11.81 -1.99
CA PHE A 112 17.35 -11.25 -3.30
C PHE A 112 16.99 -9.76 -3.23
N TYR A 113 17.31 -9.11 -2.11
CA TYR A 113 16.90 -7.74 -1.84
C TYR A 113 17.55 -6.73 -2.78
N ASP A 114 18.84 -6.89 -3.08
CA ASP A 114 19.56 -5.97 -3.95
C ASP A 114 19.29 -6.22 -5.43
N SER A 115 19.36 -5.14 -6.22
CA SER A 115 19.32 -5.23 -7.68
C SER A 115 20.57 -5.93 -8.16
N ASP A 116 20.41 -6.91 -9.05
CA ASP A 116 21.51 -7.62 -9.68
C ASP A 116 21.33 -7.57 -11.21
N PRO A 117 22.23 -6.90 -11.95
CA PRO A 117 22.16 -6.82 -13.41
C PRO A 117 22.10 -8.18 -14.12
N LYS A 118 22.67 -9.22 -13.49
CA LYS A 118 22.65 -10.59 -14.03
C LYS A 118 21.25 -11.19 -14.13
N ARG A 119 20.28 -10.66 -13.37
CA ARG A 119 18.88 -11.10 -13.41
C ARG A 119 18.12 -10.57 -14.62
N GLY A 120 18.69 -9.64 -15.40
CA GLY A 120 18.04 -9.07 -16.59
C GLY A 120 16.87 -8.14 -16.31
N HIS A 121 16.65 -7.75 -15.06
CA HIS A 121 15.62 -6.78 -14.67
C HIS A 121 16.13 -5.87 -13.55
N TYR A 122 15.54 -4.69 -13.44
CA TYR A 122 15.75 -3.78 -12.32
C TYR A 122 14.96 -4.25 -11.08
N GLY A 123 15.48 -3.89 -9.91
CA GLY A 123 14.83 -4.17 -8.64
C GLY A 123 15.29 -5.47 -8.00
N GLY A 124 14.71 -5.75 -6.88
CA GLY A 124 14.89 -6.94 -6.08
C GLY A 124 13.73 -7.07 -5.11
N GLY A 125 13.83 -7.93 -4.13
CA GLY A 125 12.74 -8.13 -3.18
C GLY A 125 13.09 -9.04 -2.03
N GLY A 126 12.19 -9.06 -1.05
CA GLY A 126 12.18 -10.02 0.03
C GLY A 126 11.22 -11.16 -0.25
N LEU A 127 11.53 -12.32 0.30
CA LEU A 127 10.64 -13.47 0.34
C LEU A 127 10.19 -13.69 1.78
N ASP A 128 8.92 -13.94 1.99
CA ASP A 128 8.43 -14.32 3.30
C ASP A 128 7.68 -15.65 3.28
N ALA A 129 8.00 -16.49 4.29
CA ALA A 129 7.24 -17.69 4.59
C ALA A 129 6.05 -17.30 5.45
N ARG A 130 4.86 -17.65 4.98
CA ARG A 130 3.61 -17.28 5.64
C ARG A 130 2.58 -18.39 5.60
N ILE A 131 1.56 -18.24 6.41
CA ILE A 131 0.39 -19.10 6.36
C ILE A 131 -0.13 -19.20 4.93
N GLY A 132 -0.61 -20.37 4.55
CA GLY A 132 -1.36 -20.56 3.32
C GLY A 132 -2.61 -19.67 3.26
N PRO A 133 -3.37 -19.72 2.18
CA PRO A 133 -4.64 -19.01 2.09
C PRO A 133 -5.56 -19.39 3.25
N GLN A 134 -6.40 -18.46 3.70
CA GLN A 134 -7.43 -18.76 4.69
C GLN A 134 -8.33 -19.95 4.23
N PRO A 135 -8.94 -20.73 5.12
CA PRO A 135 -9.69 -21.93 4.76
C PRO A 135 -10.75 -21.73 3.67
N THR A 136 -11.46 -20.61 3.72
CA THR A 136 -12.45 -20.21 2.70
C THR A 136 -11.79 -19.94 1.35
N THR A 137 -10.69 -19.19 1.33
CA THR A 137 -9.93 -18.92 0.11
C THR A 137 -9.32 -20.19 -0.45
N TRP A 138 -8.85 -21.10 0.40
CA TRP A 138 -8.35 -22.41 -0.01
C TRP A 138 -9.44 -23.22 -0.69
N ALA A 139 -10.65 -23.27 -0.11
CA ALA A 139 -11.78 -23.99 -0.68
C ALA A 139 -12.20 -23.40 -2.05
N ILE A 140 -12.32 -22.07 -2.15
CA ILE A 140 -12.66 -21.40 -3.40
C ILE A 140 -11.60 -21.68 -4.48
N ARG A 141 -10.33 -21.55 -4.17
CA ARG A 141 -9.23 -21.82 -5.12
C ARG A 141 -9.22 -23.28 -5.55
N THR A 142 -9.43 -24.21 -4.62
CA THR A 142 -9.54 -25.64 -4.95
C THR A 142 -10.69 -25.89 -5.93
N ALA A 143 -11.82 -25.23 -5.73
CA ALA A 143 -12.99 -25.38 -6.62
C ALA A 143 -12.78 -24.73 -7.99
N THR A 144 -11.99 -23.63 -8.09
CA THR A 144 -11.77 -22.89 -9.34
C THR A 144 -10.56 -23.39 -10.14
N GLU A 145 -9.53 -23.90 -9.45
CA GLU A 145 -8.23 -24.31 -10.05
C GLU A 145 -8.10 -25.84 -10.17
N GLY A 146 -9.10 -26.61 -9.71
CA GLY A 146 -9.06 -28.07 -9.65
C GLY A 146 -10.43 -28.70 -9.60
N PRO A 147 -10.58 -29.88 -8.97
CA PRO A 147 -11.86 -30.52 -8.81
C PRO A 147 -12.79 -29.67 -7.93
N SER A 148 -13.99 -29.33 -8.43
CA SER A 148 -14.95 -28.49 -7.75
C SER A 148 -15.94 -29.23 -6.84
N TRP A 149 -15.95 -30.58 -6.89
CA TRP A 149 -16.84 -31.43 -6.12
C TRP A 149 -16.31 -32.88 -5.95
N GLY A 150 -16.99 -33.67 -5.14
CA GLY A 150 -16.73 -35.10 -4.97
C GLY A 150 -15.54 -35.40 -4.05
N SER A 151 -15.05 -36.64 -4.12
CA SER A 151 -13.97 -37.14 -3.27
C SER A 151 -12.64 -36.45 -3.53
N ALA A 152 -12.34 -36.12 -4.79
CA ALA A 152 -11.12 -35.41 -5.18
C ALA A 152 -11.09 -33.98 -4.60
N PHE A 153 -12.22 -33.26 -4.61
CA PHE A 153 -12.34 -31.96 -3.96
C PHE A 153 -12.10 -32.07 -2.45
N LYS A 154 -12.76 -33.03 -1.79
CA LYS A 154 -12.57 -33.27 -0.35
C LYS A 154 -11.12 -33.62 0.01
N ALA A 155 -10.43 -34.40 -0.84
CA ALA A 155 -9.03 -34.72 -0.66
C ALA A 155 -8.15 -33.46 -0.71
N ARG A 156 -8.38 -32.58 -1.68
CA ARG A 156 -7.68 -31.29 -1.80
C ARG A 156 -7.95 -30.35 -0.61
N LEU A 157 -9.16 -30.33 -0.07
CA LEU A 157 -9.47 -29.54 1.12
C LEU A 157 -8.68 -29.99 2.34
N LYS A 158 -8.41 -31.29 2.50
CA LYS A 158 -7.62 -31.85 3.59
C LYS A 158 -6.13 -31.49 3.54
N GLU A 159 -5.64 -30.98 2.43
CA GLU A 159 -4.24 -30.51 2.30
C GLU A 159 -4.02 -29.17 3.00
N PHE A 160 -5.06 -28.43 3.36
CA PHE A 160 -4.96 -27.12 3.99
C PHE A 160 -3.98 -27.06 5.19
N PRO A 161 -4.06 -27.97 6.21
CA PRO A 161 -3.14 -27.96 7.33
C PRO A 161 -1.68 -28.28 6.96
N ARG A 162 -1.44 -28.82 5.77
CA ARG A 162 -0.15 -29.22 5.22
C ARG A 162 0.42 -28.21 4.24
N SER A 163 -0.20 -27.05 4.10
CA SER A 163 0.19 -26.06 3.13
C SER A 163 0.93 -24.90 3.76
N MET A 164 1.94 -24.39 3.05
CA MET A 164 2.64 -23.15 3.35
C MET A 164 2.85 -22.34 2.08
N GLN A 165 2.84 -21.04 2.20
CA GLN A 165 3.08 -20.13 1.10
C GLN A 165 4.41 -19.39 1.29
N VAL A 166 5.16 -19.23 0.20
CA VAL A 166 6.22 -18.23 0.11
C VAL A 166 5.74 -17.13 -0.81
N ALA A 167 5.71 -15.91 -0.28
CA ALA A 167 5.34 -14.73 -1.03
C ALA A 167 6.56 -13.84 -1.28
N GLY A 168 6.68 -13.34 -2.50
CA GLY A 168 7.70 -12.37 -2.89
C GLY A 168 7.11 -10.96 -2.91
N HIS A 169 7.81 -10.01 -2.29
CA HIS A 169 7.52 -8.59 -2.34
C HIS A 169 8.64 -7.88 -3.07
N GLY A 170 8.37 -7.45 -4.29
CA GLY A 170 9.35 -6.83 -5.17
C GLY A 170 9.23 -5.31 -5.23
N THR A 171 10.27 -4.67 -5.73
CA THR A 171 10.26 -3.25 -6.06
C THR A 171 9.22 -2.98 -7.13
N SER A 172 8.50 -1.87 -7.00
CA SER A 172 7.65 -1.27 -8.03
C SER A 172 8.27 0.06 -8.45
N LEU A 173 8.41 0.28 -9.76
CA LEU A 173 9.02 1.50 -10.28
C LEU A 173 8.07 2.69 -10.17
N PRO A 174 8.55 3.88 -9.75
CA PRO A 174 7.74 5.08 -9.65
C PRO A 174 7.53 5.70 -11.05
N LEU A 175 6.46 5.32 -11.72
CA LEU A 175 6.08 5.89 -13.01
C LEU A 175 5.15 7.08 -12.81
N GLU A 176 5.42 8.20 -13.47
CA GLU A 176 4.56 9.39 -13.39
C GLU A 176 3.14 9.13 -13.94
N SER A 177 3.02 8.23 -14.91
CA SER A 177 1.74 7.80 -15.48
C SER A 177 0.85 7.04 -14.50
N ASN A 178 1.44 6.45 -13.45
CA ASN A 178 0.69 5.79 -12.38
C ASN A 178 0.25 6.84 -11.37
N ASN A 179 -1.06 7.05 -11.25
CA ASN A 179 -1.57 8.17 -10.49
C ASN A 179 -2.94 7.92 -9.84
N VAL A 180 -3.25 8.82 -8.92
CA VAL A 180 -4.56 8.99 -8.30
C VAL A 180 -5.05 10.39 -8.64
N THR A 181 -6.27 10.51 -9.16
CA THR A 181 -6.93 11.78 -9.46
C THR A 181 -8.34 11.76 -8.90
N LEU A 182 -9.01 12.92 -8.90
CA LEU A 182 -10.45 12.98 -8.63
C LEU A 182 -11.21 12.54 -9.88
N ASP A 183 -12.21 11.69 -9.70
CA ASP A 183 -13.12 11.31 -10.78
C ASP A 183 -14.12 12.44 -11.04
N PRO A 184 -14.26 12.94 -12.29
CA PRO A 184 -15.18 14.03 -12.60
C PRO A 184 -16.66 13.62 -12.51
N ASP A 185 -16.96 12.35 -12.72
CA ASP A 185 -18.33 11.86 -12.91
C ASP A 185 -18.82 11.06 -11.70
N VAL A 186 -17.93 10.30 -11.07
CA VAL A 186 -18.28 9.41 -9.96
C VAL A 186 -18.11 10.10 -8.62
N LYS A 187 -19.14 10.01 -7.79
CA LYS A 187 -19.14 10.51 -6.41
C LYS A 187 -19.26 9.38 -5.40
N ASP A 188 -18.70 9.61 -4.24
CA ASP A 188 -18.83 8.71 -3.10
C ASP A 188 -20.19 8.88 -2.38
N ALA A 189 -20.39 8.11 -1.31
CA ALA A 189 -21.61 8.16 -0.50
C ALA A 189 -21.85 9.52 0.21
N TRP A 190 -20.84 10.41 0.23
CA TRP A 190 -20.90 11.75 0.79
C TRP A 190 -21.14 12.84 -0.26
N GLY A 191 -21.25 12.45 -1.53
CA GLY A 191 -21.40 13.36 -2.66
C GLY A 191 -20.11 14.02 -3.13
N LEU A 192 -18.96 13.58 -2.63
CA LEU A 192 -17.64 14.08 -3.00
C LEU A 192 -17.08 13.31 -4.20
N PRO A 193 -16.25 13.93 -5.07
CA PRO A 193 -15.55 13.22 -6.13
C PRO A 193 -14.82 11.97 -5.61
N ALA A 194 -15.08 10.82 -6.23
CA ALA A 194 -14.38 9.58 -5.93
C ALA A 194 -12.92 9.65 -6.44
N ILE A 195 -12.08 8.72 -6.01
CA ILE A 195 -10.74 8.56 -6.58
C ILE A 195 -10.83 7.78 -7.89
N ARG A 196 -10.05 8.21 -8.88
CA ARG A 196 -9.73 7.46 -10.09
C ARG A 196 -8.28 7.04 -10.01
N VAL A 197 -8.04 5.73 -10.06
CA VAL A 197 -6.69 5.15 -10.03
C VAL A 197 -6.29 4.74 -11.43
N THR A 198 -5.16 5.25 -11.92
CA THR A 198 -4.50 4.81 -13.14
C THR A 198 -3.21 4.10 -12.75
N TYR A 199 -3.11 2.81 -13.08
CA TYR A 199 -1.94 2.02 -12.72
C TYR A 199 -1.59 0.99 -13.78
N LYS A 200 -0.29 0.87 -14.07
CA LYS A 200 0.26 -0.17 -14.94
C LYS A 200 1.65 -0.56 -14.43
N ASP A 201 1.84 -1.86 -14.18
CA ASP A 201 3.16 -2.38 -13.84
C ASP A 201 4.16 -2.15 -14.98
N HIS A 202 5.39 -1.80 -14.60
CA HIS A 202 6.50 -1.80 -15.55
C HIS A 202 6.90 -3.25 -15.88
N PRO A 203 7.39 -3.56 -17.10
CA PRO A 203 7.86 -4.91 -17.43
C PRO A 203 8.91 -5.46 -16.47
N HIS A 204 9.79 -4.62 -15.93
CA HIS A 204 10.75 -5.00 -14.90
C HIS A 204 10.09 -5.43 -13.58
N ASP A 205 8.97 -4.81 -13.18
CA ASP A 205 8.23 -5.19 -11.97
C ASP A 205 7.67 -6.60 -12.09
N LEU A 206 7.10 -6.93 -13.26
CA LEU A 206 6.58 -8.26 -13.56
C LEU A 206 7.71 -9.31 -13.68
N ALA A 207 8.84 -8.94 -14.29
CA ALA A 207 10.00 -9.82 -14.38
C ALA A 207 10.59 -10.12 -12.99
N ASN A 208 10.72 -9.10 -12.14
CA ASN A 208 11.14 -9.23 -10.77
C ASN A 208 10.19 -10.12 -9.95
N ALA A 209 8.88 -9.94 -10.10
CA ALA A 209 7.87 -10.75 -9.43
C ALA A 209 7.98 -12.25 -9.83
N ARG A 210 8.22 -12.56 -11.13
CA ARG A 210 8.45 -13.93 -11.60
C ARG A 210 9.73 -14.52 -11.02
N CYS A 211 10.82 -13.75 -11.01
CA CYS A 211 12.10 -14.18 -10.43
C CYS A 211 11.93 -14.52 -8.94
N LEU A 212 11.28 -13.68 -8.16
CA LEU A 212 11.01 -13.94 -6.75
C LEU A 212 10.09 -15.15 -6.55
N GLN A 213 9.12 -15.35 -7.44
CA GLN A 213 8.25 -16.52 -7.41
C GLN A 213 9.04 -17.82 -7.62
N ASP A 214 9.97 -17.81 -8.58
CA ASP A 214 10.82 -18.99 -8.87
C ASP A 214 11.70 -19.32 -7.66
N ARG A 215 12.31 -18.31 -7.02
CA ARG A 215 13.07 -18.49 -5.76
C ARG A 215 12.20 -19.01 -4.62
N GLY A 216 10.98 -18.51 -4.52
CA GLY A 216 10.00 -19.00 -3.52
C GLY A 216 9.61 -20.46 -3.77
N ALA A 217 9.47 -20.88 -5.00
CA ALA A 217 9.22 -22.27 -5.37
C ALA A 217 10.40 -23.17 -5.02
N GLU A 218 11.64 -22.77 -5.39
CA GLU A 218 12.87 -23.51 -5.03
C GLU A 218 13.02 -23.71 -3.52
N ILE A 219 12.67 -22.69 -2.71
CA ILE A 219 12.70 -22.81 -1.24
C ILE A 219 11.72 -23.87 -0.77
N LEU A 220 10.50 -23.88 -1.30
CA LEU A 220 9.49 -24.87 -0.92
C LEU A 220 9.89 -26.29 -1.33
N GLU A 221 10.48 -26.46 -2.52
CA GLU A 221 11.01 -27.75 -3.00
C GLU A 221 12.16 -28.23 -2.12
N ALA A 222 13.12 -27.37 -1.82
CA ALA A 222 14.24 -27.67 -0.92
C ALA A 222 13.78 -28.02 0.51
N ALA A 223 12.66 -27.44 0.96
CA ALA A 223 12.05 -27.77 2.26
C ALA A 223 11.28 -29.10 2.23
N GLY A 224 11.19 -29.81 1.13
CA GLY A 224 10.54 -31.12 1.00
C GLY A 224 9.05 -31.06 0.68
N ALA A 225 8.59 -29.99 0.03
CA ALA A 225 7.21 -29.95 -0.45
C ALA A 225 6.95 -31.04 -1.50
N LEU A 226 5.92 -31.84 -1.32
CA LEU A 226 5.48 -32.88 -2.28
C LEU A 226 4.97 -32.30 -3.59
N ARG A 227 4.45 -31.09 -3.54
CA ARG A 227 3.92 -30.35 -4.68
C ARG A 227 4.09 -28.85 -4.44
N VAL A 228 4.60 -28.16 -5.47
CA VAL A 228 4.69 -26.71 -5.49
C VAL A 228 3.83 -26.18 -6.63
N THR A 229 3.05 -25.13 -6.36
CA THR A 229 2.21 -24.43 -7.34
C THR A 229 2.56 -22.96 -7.34
N LYS A 230 2.82 -22.40 -8.53
CA LYS A 230 3.06 -20.97 -8.73
C LYS A 230 1.76 -20.28 -9.16
N ALA A 231 1.35 -19.24 -8.43
CA ALA A 231 0.22 -18.42 -8.86
C ALA A 231 0.60 -17.61 -10.11
N PRO A 232 -0.29 -17.39 -11.08
CA PRO A 232 0.00 -16.53 -12.21
C PRO A 232 0.48 -15.14 -11.79
N VAL A 233 1.63 -14.69 -12.31
CA VAL A 233 2.08 -13.30 -12.16
C VAL A 233 1.41 -12.47 -13.25
N THR A 234 0.41 -11.71 -12.86
CA THR A 234 -0.36 -10.83 -13.73
C THR A 234 -0.19 -9.38 -13.32
N ALA A 235 -0.59 -8.46 -14.20
CA ALA A 235 -0.63 -7.03 -13.86
C ALA A 235 -1.52 -6.80 -12.64
N GLN A 236 -1.04 -5.95 -11.73
CA GLN A 236 -1.76 -5.62 -10.50
C GLN A 236 -2.89 -4.64 -10.80
N THR A 237 -4.06 -4.92 -10.24
CA THR A 237 -5.23 -4.04 -10.30
C THR A 237 -5.54 -3.38 -8.96
N SER A 238 -4.90 -3.84 -7.90
CA SER A 238 -5.06 -3.31 -6.54
C SER A 238 -3.88 -3.70 -5.66
N SER A 239 -3.65 -2.95 -4.60
CA SER A 239 -2.64 -3.25 -3.57
C SER A 239 -3.08 -2.70 -2.23
N VAL A 240 -2.54 -3.26 -1.16
CA VAL A 240 -2.60 -2.69 0.19
C VAL A 240 -1.40 -1.78 0.47
N HIS A 241 -0.39 -1.80 -0.38
CA HIS A 241 0.78 -0.93 -0.31
C HIS A 241 0.60 0.23 -1.29
N LEU A 242 -0.05 1.31 -0.84
CA LEU A 242 -0.33 2.51 -1.63
C LEU A 242 0.73 3.56 -1.30
N LEU A 243 1.69 3.77 -2.20
CA LEU A 243 2.91 4.52 -1.94
C LEU A 243 3.16 5.59 -3.02
N GLY A 244 3.93 6.63 -2.68
CA GLY A 244 4.56 7.52 -3.65
C GLY A 244 3.79 8.76 -4.08
N THR A 245 2.52 8.83 -3.84
CA THR A 245 1.60 9.85 -4.39
C THR A 245 1.75 11.27 -3.84
N CYS A 246 2.59 11.45 -2.81
CA CYS A 246 2.99 12.76 -2.26
C CYS A 246 4.48 12.69 -1.87
N ARG A 247 5.31 12.31 -2.86
CA ARG A 247 6.73 11.97 -2.68
C ARG A 247 7.53 13.04 -1.94
N MET A 248 8.43 12.59 -1.03
CA MET A 248 9.33 13.49 -0.34
C MET A 248 10.56 13.85 -1.18
N GLY A 249 11.17 14.99 -0.88
CA GLY A 249 12.43 15.45 -1.49
C GLY A 249 12.83 16.80 -0.97
N ASN A 250 14.05 17.24 -1.34
CA ASN A 250 14.59 18.53 -0.89
C ASN A 250 14.21 19.69 -1.82
N ASP A 251 13.82 19.39 -3.06
CA ASP A 251 13.47 20.37 -4.07
C ASP A 251 11.95 20.42 -4.24
N PRO A 252 11.30 21.57 -3.95
CA PRO A 252 9.85 21.73 -4.12
C PRO A 252 9.35 21.57 -5.56
N ALA A 253 10.21 21.71 -6.57
CA ALA A 253 9.83 21.46 -7.95
C ALA A 253 9.65 19.96 -8.29
N THR A 254 10.29 19.09 -7.51
CA THR A 254 10.33 17.64 -7.77
C THR A 254 9.77 16.79 -6.61
N SER A 255 9.18 17.44 -5.61
CA SER A 255 8.60 16.78 -4.44
C SER A 255 7.40 17.56 -3.87
N VAL A 256 6.63 16.90 -3.04
CA VAL A 256 5.45 17.49 -2.36
C VAL A 256 5.78 17.89 -0.93
N ILE A 257 6.64 17.10 -0.27
CA ILE A 257 7.04 17.31 1.13
C ILE A 257 8.56 17.26 1.26
N ASP A 258 9.05 17.90 2.32
CA ASP A 258 10.46 17.83 2.70
C ASP A 258 10.79 16.54 3.47
N ARG A 259 12.07 16.37 3.84
CA ARG A 259 12.55 15.22 4.63
C ARG A 259 11.97 15.10 6.05
N TYR A 260 11.28 16.12 6.52
CA TYR A 260 10.57 16.14 7.81
C TYR A 260 9.06 15.97 7.65
N HIS A 261 8.61 15.50 6.50
CA HIS A 261 7.20 15.29 6.14
C HIS A 261 6.35 16.56 6.07
N ARG A 262 6.96 17.74 6.12
CA ARG A 262 6.29 19.02 6.00
C ARG A 262 6.07 19.34 4.51
N THR A 263 4.88 19.77 4.13
CA THR A 263 4.61 20.22 2.77
C THR A 263 5.40 21.49 2.43
N HIS A 264 5.87 21.59 1.18
CA HIS A 264 6.64 22.77 0.74
C HIS A 264 5.77 24.03 0.70
N ASP A 265 4.48 23.90 0.33
CA ASP A 265 3.59 25.03 0.11
C ASP A 265 2.86 25.50 1.39
N VAL A 266 2.58 24.60 2.33
CA VAL A 266 1.78 24.88 3.53
C VAL A 266 2.61 24.49 4.77
N PRO A 267 3.27 25.47 5.44
CA PRO A 267 4.34 25.21 6.39
C PRO A 267 3.94 24.51 7.70
N ASN A 268 2.66 24.34 7.97
CA ASN A 268 2.13 23.63 9.14
C ASN A 268 1.20 22.46 8.75
N LEU A 269 1.38 21.93 7.54
CA LEU A 269 0.74 20.73 7.04
C LEU A 269 1.81 19.64 6.85
N PHE A 270 1.56 18.46 7.42
CA PHE A 270 2.48 17.31 7.39
C PHE A 270 1.76 16.08 6.82
N LEU A 271 2.49 15.26 6.05
CA LEU A 271 1.96 14.01 5.47
C LEU A 271 2.78 12.83 5.97
N CYS A 272 2.21 12.02 6.87
CA CYS A 272 2.94 10.97 7.59
C CYS A 272 2.38 9.57 7.29
N ASP A 273 2.34 9.21 6.02
CA ASP A 273 1.91 7.89 5.55
C ASP A 273 2.70 7.42 4.33
N GLY A 274 2.26 6.34 3.69
CA GLY A 274 2.94 5.74 2.55
C GLY A 274 3.03 6.63 1.30
N SER A 275 2.20 7.68 1.19
CA SER A 275 2.26 8.63 0.07
C SER A 275 3.62 9.33 -0.04
N SER A 276 4.33 9.47 1.08
CA SER A 276 5.61 10.16 1.18
C SER A 276 6.80 9.40 0.58
N LEU A 277 6.70 8.07 0.43
CA LEU A 277 7.81 7.23 0.00
C LEU A 277 8.15 7.44 -1.47
N VAL A 278 9.45 7.55 -1.80
CA VAL A 278 9.94 7.75 -3.18
C VAL A 278 10.23 6.45 -3.91
N THR A 279 10.22 5.35 -3.19
CA THR A 279 10.37 3.97 -3.69
C THR A 279 9.45 3.06 -2.89
N SER A 280 8.94 2.02 -3.52
CA SER A 280 8.09 1.04 -2.83
C SER A 280 8.84 0.21 -1.79
N GLY A 281 10.18 0.26 -1.80
CA GLY A 281 11.00 -0.69 -1.05
C GLY A 281 10.87 -2.12 -1.61
N ARG A 282 11.23 -3.10 -0.81
CA ARG A 282 11.32 -4.50 -1.22
C ARG A 282 10.71 -5.44 -0.18
N GLY A 283 9.71 -4.94 0.56
CA GLY A 283 9.01 -5.63 1.63
C GLY A 283 7.83 -4.82 2.14
N GLN A 284 7.35 -5.14 3.32
CA GLN A 284 6.23 -4.44 3.96
C GLN A 284 6.67 -3.04 4.43
N PRO A 285 6.01 -1.94 3.99
CA PRO A 285 6.48 -0.58 4.25
C PRO A 285 6.10 -0.04 5.64
N THR A 286 5.24 -0.71 6.40
CA THR A 286 4.61 -0.18 7.60
C THR A 286 5.60 0.30 8.65
N MET A 287 6.65 -0.48 8.95
CA MET A 287 7.66 -0.10 9.96
C MET A 287 8.45 1.13 9.53
N THR A 288 8.77 1.26 8.23
CA THR A 288 9.43 2.45 7.69
C THR A 288 8.52 3.68 7.81
N ILE A 289 7.23 3.55 7.48
CA ILE A 289 6.25 4.63 7.62
C ILE A 289 6.18 5.08 9.08
N GLN A 290 6.09 4.14 10.02
CA GLN A 290 6.03 4.46 11.45
C GLN A 290 7.31 5.14 11.95
N ALA A 291 8.49 4.65 11.57
CA ALA A 291 9.76 5.26 11.94
C ALA A 291 9.87 6.71 11.43
N LEU A 292 9.45 6.97 10.19
CA LEU A 292 9.41 8.30 9.62
C LEU A 292 8.39 9.20 10.32
N ALA A 293 7.22 8.66 10.71
CA ALA A 293 6.21 9.41 11.46
C ALA A 293 6.72 9.79 12.87
N PHE A 294 7.42 8.89 13.57
CA PHE A 294 8.08 9.23 14.84
C PHE A 294 9.10 10.35 14.66
N ARG A 295 9.91 10.30 13.61
CA ARG A 295 10.86 11.37 13.29
C ARG A 295 10.18 12.71 13.00
N ALA A 296 9.03 12.72 12.36
CA ALA A 296 8.27 13.94 12.07
C ALA A 296 7.59 14.53 13.32
N GLY A 297 7.30 13.70 14.32
CA GLY A 297 6.66 14.10 15.58
C GLY A 297 7.62 14.55 16.67
N GLY A 298 8.92 14.30 16.54
CA GLY A 298 9.98 14.72 17.47
C GLY A 298 10.65 15.99 17.00
#